data_18671acd439ad38146ce0f63e20a449f
#
_entry.id   18671acd439ad38146ce0f63e20a449f
#
_cell.length_a   1.000
_cell.length_b   1.000
_cell.length_c   1.000
_cell.angle_alpha   90.00
_cell.angle_beta   90.00
_cell.angle_gamma   90.00
#
_symmetry.space_group_name_H-M   'P 1'
#
loop_
_entity.id
_entity.type
_entity.pdbx_description
1 polymer ?
#
loop_
_entity_poly.entity_id
_entity_poly.type
_entity_poly.pdbx_seq_one_letter_code
_entity_poly.pdbx_strand_id
1 'polypeptide(L)'
;MEMIVVLAAVMVVEGILRTPRGEGHYDTGWSLYQALAKNTRLYLLSAAWTEEQSRLWLAKRELRGHINYIHQPVPGPAGRLEALDRLRSWRVGLVLEPDPTCAAAELNAGWNTAVITHTAYSQPQWRPDYTGTPRPWDDLTQAIERQTELRLTPHHPEQP
;
A
#
# COMPACT_ATOMS: atom_id res chain seq x y z
N MET A 1 -32.19 0.65 -11.78
CA MET A 1 -31.32 0.08 -10.72
C MET A 1 -29.92 0.68 -10.84
N GLU A 2 -29.50 1.31 -9.78
CA GLU A 2 -28.15 1.87 -9.76
C GLU A 2 -27.12 0.77 -9.57
N MET A 3 -26.09 0.78 -10.39
CA MET A 3 -24.95 -0.10 -10.19
C MET A 3 -24.07 0.48 -9.09
N ILE A 4 -23.93 -0.25 -7.99
CA ILE A 4 -23.01 0.12 -6.93
C ILE A 4 -21.64 -0.40 -7.32
N VAL A 5 -20.72 0.54 -7.58
CA VAL A 5 -19.31 0.18 -7.82
C VAL A 5 -18.62 0.07 -6.48
N VAL A 6 -18.20 -1.14 -6.14
CA VAL A 6 -17.48 -1.38 -4.90
C VAL A 6 -16.00 -1.22 -5.17
N LEU A 7 -15.34 -0.34 -4.42
CA LEU A 7 -13.90 -0.17 -4.49
C LEU A 7 -13.21 -1.46 -4.06
N ALA A 8 -12.22 -1.87 -4.82
CA ALA A 8 -11.31 -2.93 -4.41
C ALA A 8 -9.98 -2.30 -3.99
N ALA A 9 -9.52 -2.62 -2.80
CA ALA A 9 -8.29 -2.07 -2.24
C ALA A 9 -7.42 -3.17 -1.67
N VAL A 10 -6.12 -2.93 -1.65
CA VAL A 10 -5.16 -3.79 -0.96
C VAL A 10 -4.50 -3.01 0.17
N MET A 11 -4.40 -3.62 1.34
CA MET A 11 -3.79 -3.02 2.51
C MET A 11 -2.55 -3.84 2.88
N VAL A 12 -1.42 -3.17 3.02
CA VAL A 12 -0.20 -3.81 3.51
C VAL A 12 -0.33 -4.03 5.01
N VAL A 13 -0.10 -5.25 5.46
CA VAL A 13 -0.29 -5.64 6.87
C VAL A 13 0.76 -5.00 7.77
N GLU A 14 2.04 -5.13 7.43
CA GLU A 14 3.14 -4.58 8.24
C GLU A 14 3.23 -3.08 8.05
N GLY A 15 3.02 -2.36 9.12
CA GLY A 15 3.03 -0.91 9.13
C GLY A 15 1.64 -0.27 9.17
N ILE A 16 0.58 -1.03 8.92
CA ILE A 16 -0.79 -0.54 9.05
C ILE A 16 -1.53 -1.32 10.14
N LEU A 17 -1.57 -2.63 10.02
CA LEU A 17 -2.24 -3.48 11.02
C LEU A 17 -1.28 -3.96 12.08
N ARG A 18 -0.12 -4.41 11.66
CA ARG A 18 0.90 -5.00 12.52
C ARG A 18 2.13 -4.12 12.54
N THR A 19 2.84 -4.09 13.68
CA THR A 19 4.11 -3.38 13.75
C THR A 19 5.12 -4.01 12.79
N PRO A 20 6.02 -3.23 12.17
CA PRO A 20 6.93 -3.77 11.15
C PRO A 20 7.88 -4.85 11.67
N ARG A 21 8.23 -4.81 12.94
CA ARG A 21 9.24 -5.70 13.51
C ARG A 21 8.76 -6.49 14.73
N GLY A 22 7.46 -6.68 14.90
CA GLY A 22 6.95 -7.34 16.08
C GLY A 22 5.55 -7.91 15.87
N GLU A 23 4.96 -8.36 16.96
CA GLU A 23 3.61 -8.92 16.95
C GLU A 23 2.54 -7.94 17.40
N GLY A 24 2.94 -6.70 17.73
CA GLY A 24 1.99 -5.67 18.12
C GLY A 24 1.11 -5.22 16.97
N HIS A 25 0.05 -4.50 17.30
CA HIS A 25 -0.87 -3.97 16.30
C HIS A 25 -1.04 -2.46 16.49
N TYR A 26 -1.58 -1.80 15.45
CA TYR A 26 -1.91 -0.38 15.52
C TYR A 26 -3.41 -0.20 15.59
N ASP A 27 -3.88 0.54 16.58
CA ASP A 27 -5.30 0.81 16.76
C ASP A 27 -5.90 1.57 15.57
N THR A 28 -5.15 2.53 15.03
CA THR A 28 -5.60 3.28 13.85
C THR A 28 -5.74 2.38 12.63
N GLY A 29 -4.79 1.48 12.42
CA GLY A 29 -4.86 0.50 11.33
C GLY A 29 -6.02 -0.46 11.51
N TRP A 30 -6.26 -0.90 12.71
CA TRP A 30 -7.41 -1.75 13.02
C TRP A 30 -8.72 -1.05 12.70
N SER A 31 -8.89 0.21 13.13
CA SER A 31 -10.09 0.98 12.86
C SER A 31 -10.29 1.18 11.36
N LEU A 32 -9.21 1.48 10.63
CA LEU A 32 -9.25 1.62 9.18
C LEU A 32 -9.66 0.31 8.50
N TYR A 33 -9.10 -0.80 8.94
CA TYR A 33 -9.47 -2.12 8.43
C TYR A 33 -10.97 -2.38 8.60
N GLN A 34 -11.50 -2.15 9.79
CA GLN A 34 -12.91 -2.37 10.06
C GLN A 34 -13.80 -1.49 9.18
N ALA A 35 -13.43 -0.24 9.00
CA ALA A 35 -14.18 0.69 8.17
C ALA A 35 -14.18 0.26 6.69
N LEU A 36 -13.02 -0.13 6.18
CA LEU A 36 -12.90 -0.55 4.78
C LEU A 36 -13.56 -1.89 4.51
N ALA A 37 -13.45 -2.83 5.44
CA ALA A 37 -14.01 -4.18 5.24
C ALA A 37 -15.53 -4.17 5.05
N LYS A 38 -16.22 -3.17 5.58
CA LYS A 38 -17.67 -3.06 5.46
C LYS A 38 -18.13 -2.68 4.06
N ASN A 39 -17.36 -1.81 3.38
CA ASN A 39 -17.81 -1.17 2.15
C ASN A 39 -16.86 -1.38 0.98
N THR A 40 -15.78 -2.11 1.18
CA THR A 40 -14.71 -2.25 0.19
C THR A 40 -14.34 -3.72 0.07
N ARG A 41 -14.04 -4.15 -1.15
CA ARG A 41 -13.42 -5.47 -1.35
C ARG A 41 -11.97 -5.34 -0.94
N LEU A 42 -11.67 -5.79 0.26
CA LEU A 42 -10.36 -5.58 0.88
C LEU A 42 -9.49 -6.83 0.74
N TYR A 43 -8.29 -6.64 0.20
CA TYR A 43 -7.25 -7.66 0.14
C TYR A 43 -6.13 -7.25 1.08
N LEU A 44 -5.44 -8.23 1.66
CA LEU A 44 -4.28 -7.97 2.51
C LEU A 44 -3.01 -8.48 1.83
N LEU A 45 -1.92 -7.74 2.03
CA LEU A 45 -0.60 -8.11 1.51
C LEU A 45 0.42 -8.06 2.63
N SER A 46 1.18 -9.13 2.79
CA SER A 46 2.22 -9.21 3.81
C SER A 46 3.55 -9.64 3.20
N ALA A 47 4.63 -8.99 3.64
CA ALA A 47 5.98 -9.27 3.17
C ALA A 47 6.88 -9.89 4.24
N ALA A 48 6.48 -9.85 5.51
CA ALA A 48 7.38 -10.18 6.61
C ALA A 48 7.32 -11.63 7.07
N TRP A 49 6.17 -12.25 6.95
CA TRP A 49 5.95 -13.59 7.47
C TRP A 49 5.59 -14.55 6.35
N THR A 50 5.63 -15.85 6.67
CA THR A 50 5.02 -16.84 5.80
C THR A 50 3.50 -16.62 5.77
N GLU A 51 2.86 -17.11 4.75
CA GLU A 51 1.41 -16.99 4.61
C GLU A 51 0.69 -17.59 5.84
N GLU A 52 1.14 -18.75 6.29
CA GLU A 52 0.54 -19.41 7.45
C GLU A 52 0.65 -18.58 8.72
N GLN A 53 1.83 -18.04 9.00
CA GLN A 53 2.04 -17.21 10.19
C GLN A 53 1.18 -15.95 10.15
N SER A 54 1.04 -15.33 9.01
CA SER A 54 0.21 -14.14 8.85
C SER A 54 -1.27 -14.47 9.06
N ARG A 55 -1.74 -15.57 8.50
CA ARG A 55 -3.13 -16.00 8.69
C ARG A 55 -3.43 -16.30 10.16
N LEU A 56 -2.50 -16.91 10.87
CA LEU A 56 -2.64 -17.16 12.30
C LEU A 56 -2.69 -15.86 13.10
N TRP A 57 -1.83 -14.91 12.78
CA TRP A 57 -1.82 -13.62 13.45
C TRP A 57 -3.15 -12.89 13.27
N LEU A 58 -3.69 -12.88 12.07
CA LEU A 58 -4.96 -12.26 11.74
C LEU A 58 -6.13 -12.97 12.47
N ALA A 59 -6.10 -14.28 12.48
CA ALA A 59 -7.15 -15.08 13.14
C ALA A 59 -7.18 -14.84 14.65
N LYS A 60 -6.03 -14.76 15.29
CA LYS A 60 -5.94 -14.48 16.73
C LYS A 60 -6.53 -13.12 17.09
N ARG A 61 -6.52 -12.17 16.17
CA ARG A 61 -7.10 -10.85 16.37
C ARG A 61 -8.48 -10.70 15.77
N GLU A 62 -9.05 -11.80 15.31
CA GLU A 62 -10.40 -11.84 14.75
C GLU A 62 -10.61 -10.93 13.55
N LEU A 63 -9.56 -10.69 12.76
CA LEU A 63 -9.63 -9.92 11.54
C LEU A 63 -10.08 -10.84 10.40
N ARG A 64 -11.35 -10.78 10.06
CA ARG A 64 -11.98 -11.69 9.08
C ARG A 64 -12.71 -10.98 7.96
N GLY A 65 -12.60 -9.66 7.88
CA GLY A 65 -13.37 -8.87 6.91
C GLY A 65 -12.75 -8.75 5.53
N HIS A 66 -11.52 -9.23 5.35
CA HIS A 66 -10.86 -9.17 4.04
C HIS A 66 -11.24 -10.38 3.18
N ILE A 67 -11.18 -10.18 1.86
CA ILE A 67 -11.57 -11.24 0.90
C ILE A 67 -10.47 -12.26 0.73
N ASN A 68 -9.21 -11.81 0.65
CA ASN A 68 -8.09 -12.71 0.45
C ASN A 68 -6.81 -12.08 0.97
N TYR A 69 -5.78 -12.89 1.02
CA TYR A 69 -4.48 -12.54 1.55
C TYR A 69 -3.42 -12.91 0.51
N ILE A 70 -2.48 -11.99 0.26
CA ILE A 70 -1.37 -12.19 -0.66
C ILE A 70 -0.08 -12.14 0.12
N HIS A 71 0.78 -13.13 -0.10
CA HIS A 71 2.13 -13.14 0.46
C HIS A 71 3.12 -12.60 -0.56
N GLN A 72 3.96 -11.67 -0.13
CA GLN A 72 5.05 -11.11 -0.93
C GLN A 72 6.35 -11.83 -0.57
N PRO A 73 6.88 -12.70 -1.42
CA PRO A 73 8.07 -13.49 -1.06
C PRO A 73 9.37 -12.70 -1.13
N VAL A 74 9.45 -11.68 -1.96
CA VAL A 74 10.66 -10.88 -2.14
C VAL A 74 10.44 -9.50 -1.50
N PRO A 75 11.29 -9.09 -0.53
CA PRO A 75 11.14 -7.78 0.10
C PRO A 75 11.50 -6.64 -0.84
N GLY A 76 11.11 -5.42 -0.45
CA GLY A 76 11.46 -4.20 -1.16
C GLY A 76 10.47 -3.81 -2.25
N PRO A 77 10.72 -2.64 -2.90
CA PRO A 77 9.78 -2.10 -3.88
C PRO A 77 9.53 -3.00 -5.08
N ALA A 78 10.56 -3.64 -5.62
CA ALA A 78 10.40 -4.53 -6.77
C ALA A 78 9.52 -5.74 -6.43
N GLY A 79 9.75 -6.35 -5.26
CA GLY A 79 8.92 -7.46 -4.80
C GLY A 79 7.49 -7.04 -4.52
N ARG A 80 7.30 -5.81 -4.02
CA ARG A 80 5.98 -5.24 -3.80
C ARG A 80 5.21 -5.08 -5.11
N LEU A 81 5.85 -4.55 -6.13
CA LEU A 81 5.22 -4.38 -7.44
C LEU A 81 4.86 -5.71 -8.08
N GLU A 82 5.73 -6.71 -7.93
CA GLU A 82 5.44 -8.06 -8.43
C GLU A 82 4.22 -8.66 -7.74
N ALA A 83 4.12 -8.51 -6.42
CA ALA A 83 2.95 -9.00 -5.68
C ALA A 83 1.68 -8.25 -6.10
N LEU A 84 1.76 -6.94 -6.29
CA LEU A 84 0.62 -6.13 -6.73
C LEU A 84 0.17 -6.49 -8.14
N ASP A 85 1.08 -6.87 -9.02
CA ASP A 85 0.72 -7.27 -10.38
C ASP A 85 -0.23 -8.47 -10.40
N ARG A 86 -0.14 -9.35 -9.42
CA ARG A 86 -1.08 -10.47 -9.29
C ARG A 86 -2.51 -9.99 -9.00
N LEU A 87 -2.66 -8.78 -8.48
CA LEU A 87 -3.96 -8.22 -8.11
C LEU A 87 -4.60 -7.41 -9.23
N ARG A 88 -3.91 -7.21 -10.36
CA ARG A 88 -4.46 -6.44 -11.48
C ARG A 88 -5.73 -7.08 -12.05
N SER A 89 -5.75 -8.38 -12.15
CA SER A 89 -6.91 -9.11 -12.65
C SER A 89 -8.11 -9.00 -11.71
N TRP A 90 -7.88 -8.66 -10.44
CA TRP A 90 -8.94 -8.50 -9.44
C TRP A 90 -9.40 -7.04 -9.34
N ARG A 91 -8.94 -6.19 -10.23
CA ARG A 91 -9.35 -4.79 -10.35
C ARG A 91 -9.16 -3.99 -9.08
N VAL A 92 -8.05 -4.21 -8.40
CA VAL A 92 -7.67 -3.40 -7.25
C VAL A 92 -7.38 -1.98 -7.73
N GLY A 93 -8.09 -1.01 -7.17
CA GLY A 93 -7.99 0.39 -7.58
C GLY A 93 -7.25 1.28 -6.58
N LEU A 94 -6.88 0.75 -5.41
CA LEU A 94 -6.22 1.54 -4.37
C LEU A 94 -5.26 0.67 -3.57
N VAL A 95 -4.05 1.17 -3.38
CA VAL A 95 -3.05 0.55 -2.50
C VAL A 95 -2.92 1.41 -1.24
N LEU A 96 -3.01 0.78 -0.07
CA LEU A 96 -2.74 1.43 1.20
C LEU A 96 -1.34 1.01 1.64
N GLU A 97 -0.39 1.94 1.52
CA GLU A 97 1.03 1.65 1.63
C GLU A 97 1.68 2.43 2.78
N PRO A 98 2.31 1.73 3.74
CA PRO A 98 3.00 2.41 4.84
C PRO A 98 4.42 2.86 4.51
N ASP A 99 5.07 2.24 3.53
CA ASP A 99 6.48 2.49 3.20
C ASP A 99 6.59 3.51 2.06
N PRO A 100 7.18 4.70 2.32
CA PRO A 100 7.30 5.74 1.29
C PRO A 100 8.07 5.29 0.05
N THR A 101 9.07 4.43 0.20
CA THR A 101 9.86 3.93 -0.92
C THR A 101 9.01 3.05 -1.83
N CYS A 102 8.22 2.16 -1.24
CA CYS A 102 7.28 1.35 -2.01
C CYS A 102 6.18 2.20 -2.64
N ALA A 103 5.68 3.20 -1.91
CA ALA A 103 4.66 4.11 -2.44
C ALA A 103 5.15 4.87 -3.67
N ALA A 104 6.40 5.34 -3.66
CA ALA A 104 6.99 6.00 -4.82
C ALA A 104 7.04 5.07 -6.03
N ALA A 105 7.46 3.83 -5.81
CA ALA A 105 7.51 2.83 -6.88
C ALA A 105 6.11 2.52 -7.43
N GLU A 106 5.12 2.41 -6.55
CA GLU A 106 3.73 2.14 -6.95
C GLU A 106 3.17 3.28 -7.79
N LEU A 107 3.37 4.51 -7.35
CA LEU A 107 2.93 5.68 -8.11
C LEU A 107 3.59 5.76 -9.48
N ASN A 108 4.90 5.50 -9.54
CA ASN A 108 5.62 5.47 -10.82
C ASN A 108 5.13 4.36 -11.74
N ALA A 109 4.64 3.27 -11.18
CA ALA A 109 4.06 2.16 -11.95
C ALA A 109 2.58 2.36 -12.30
N GLY A 110 1.99 3.48 -11.90
CA GLY A 110 0.62 3.82 -12.25
C GLY A 110 -0.44 3.38 -11.25
N TRP A 111 -0.05 2.92 -10.06
CA TRP A 111 -1.00 2.56 -9.02
C TRP A 111 -1.51 3.81 -8.30
N ASN A 112 -2.79 3.82 -7.96
CA ASN A 112 -3.32 4.78 -7.02
C ASN A 112 -2.93 4.32 -5.62
N THR A 113 -2.21 5.17 -4.89
CA THR A 113 -1.65 4.80 -3.61
C THR A 113 -1.97 5.85 -2.55
N ALA A 114 -2.48 5.40 -1.41
CA ALA A 114 -2.61 6.23 -0.22
C ALA A 114 -1.51 5.84 0.76
N VAL A 115 -0.73 6.81 1.21
CA VAL A 115 0.37 6.55 2.13
C VAL A 115 -0.14 6.69 3.56
N ILE A 116 -0.01 5.63 4.34
CA ILE A 116 -0.38 5.60 5.75
C ILE A 116 0.87 5.21 6.51
N THR A 117 1.61 6.20 6.97
CA THR A 117 2.88 5.96 7.62
C THR A 117 2.87 6.47 9.06
N HIS A 118 3.87 6.07 9.83
CA HIS A 118 4.01 6.45 11.23
C HIS A 118 5.49 6.44 11.62
N THR A 119 5.76 6.78 12.88
CA THR A 119 7.13 7.00 13.36
C THR A 119 8.08 5.83 13.18
N ALA A 120 7.59 4.59 13.12
CA ALA A 120 8.45 3.43 12.87
C ALA A 120 9.15 3.48 11.51
N TYR A 121 8.58 4.21 10.55
CA TYR A 121 9.17 4.43 9.23
C TYR A 121 9.93 5.75 9.15
N SER A 122 9.90 6.56 10.21
CA SER A 122 10.54 7.86 10.23
C SER A 122 12.02 7.72 10.64
N GLN A 123 12.84 7.35 9.71
CA GLN A 123 14.28 7.23 9.95
C GLN A 123 14.99 8.57 9.75
N PRO A 124 16.19 8.77 10.35
CA PRO A 124 16.89 10.05 10.23
C PRO A 124 17.03 10.53 8.78
N GLN A 125 17.35 9.64 7.86
CA GLN A 125 17.53 9.99 6.45
C GLN A 125 16.23 10.42 5.76
N TRP A 126 15.10 10.24 6.38
CA TRP A 126 13.80 10.65 5.84
C TRP A 126 13.33 12.01 6.36
N ARG A 127 14.08 12.57 7.31
CA ARG A 127 13.71 13.84 7.91
C ARG A 127 14.13 15.01 7.01
N PRO A 128 13.39 16.11 7.01
CA PRO A 128 13.69 17.25 6.14
C PRO A 128 15.08 17.85 6.33
N ASP A 129 15.65 17.72 7.52
CA ASP A 129 16.96 18.27 7.85
C ASP A 129 18.14 17.31 7.57
N TYR A 130 17.86 16.14 6.99
CA TYR A 130 18.92 15.17 6.69
C TYR A 130 19.69 15.60 5.45
N THR A 131 21.03 15.62 5.54
CA THR A 131 21.92 16.11 4.48
C THR A 131 22.72 15.01 3.77
N GLY A 132 22.39 13.75 4.02
CA GLY A 132 23.11 12.62 3.44
C GLY A 132 22.59 12.19 2.06
N THR A 133 22.36 10.88 1.90
CA THR A 133 21.86 10.30 0.66
C THR A 133 20.41 10.73 0.36
N PRO A 134 19.94 10.57 -0.90
CA PRO A 134 18.55 10.90 -1.24
C PRO A 134 17.55 10.23 -0.30
N ARG A 135 16.48 10.95 0.01
CA ARG A 135 15.47 10.51 0.97
C ARG A 135 14.29 9.88 0.24
N PRO A 136 13.69 8.82 0.81
CA PRO A 136 12.47 8.24 0.23
C PRO A 136 11.32 9.23 0.06
N TRP A 137 11.24 10.22 0.95
CA TRP A 137 10.21 11.27 0.82
C TRP A 137 10.40 12.14 -0.41
N ASP A 138 11.66 12.39 -0.82
CA ASP A 138 11.93 13.12 -2.04
C ASP A 138 11.50 12.30 -3.26
N ASP A 139 11.77 11.00 -3.26
CA ASP A 139 11.34 10.09 -4.31
C ASP A 139 9.81 10.05 -4.41
N LEU A 140 9.13 9.98 -3.27
CA LEU A 140 7.67 9.99 -3.24
C LEU A 140 7.12 11.30 -3.78
N THR A 141 7.69 12.43 -3.37
CA THR A 141 7.27 13.75 -3.86
C THR A 141 7.45 13.85 -5.37
N GLN A 142 8.58 13.40 -5.90
CA GLN A 142 8.83 13.39 -7.33
C GLN A 142 7.84 12.49 -8.08
N ALA A 143 7.52 11.34 -7.52
CA ALA A 143 6.54 10.43 -8.14
C ALA A 143 5.15 11.07 -8.20
N ILE A 144 4.73 11.74 -7.12
CA ILE A 144 3.46 12.45 -7.07
C ILE A 144 3.43 13.57 -8.11
N GLU A 145 4.48 14.36 -8.19
CA GLU A 145 4.59 15.46 -9.15
C GLU A 145 4.52 14.94 -10.59
N ARG A 146 5.23 13.85 -10.89
CA ARG A 146 5.20 13.24 -12.21
C ARG A 146 3.80 12.78 -12.59
N GLN A 147 3.10 12.11 -11.69
CA GLN A 147 1.75 11.65 -11.95
C GLN A 147 0.78 12.83 -12.11
N THR A 148 0.96 13.87 -11.34
CA THR A 148 0.15 15.08 -11.47
C THR A 148 0.35 15.73 -12.83
N GLU A 149 1.59 15.86 -13.28
CA GLU A 149 1.90 16.40 -14.62
C GLU A 149 1.27 15.56 -15.73
N LEU A 150 1.36 14.24 -15.63
CA LEU A 150 0.77 13.35 -16.62
C LEU A 150 -0.76 13.50 -16.68
N ARG A 151 -1.42 13.71 -15.55
CA ARG A 151 -2.87 13.90 -15.50
C ARG A 151 -3.29 15.26 -16.01
N LEU A 152 -2.47 16.28 -15.83
CA LEU A 152 -2.76 17.64 -16.25
C LEU A 152 -2.39 17.90 -17.72
N THR A 153 -1.51 17.10 -18.27
CA THR A 153 -1.09 17.24 -19.67
C THR A 153 -2.27 16.85 -20.58
N PRO A 154 -2.66 17.72 -21.52
CA PRO A 154 -3.73 17.38 -22.45
C PRO A 154 -3.40 16.11 -23.22
N HIS A 155 -4.36 15.20 -23.27
CA HIS A 155 -4.20 13.96 -24.03
C HIS A 155 -4.72 14.17 -25.45
N HIS A 156 -3.81 13.97 -26.42
CA HIS A 156 -4.15 14.09 -27.84
C HIS A 156 -4.00 12.73 -28.49
N PRO A 157 -5.01 11.84 -28.30
CA PRO A 157 -4.87 10.44 -28.72
C PRO A 157 -4.72 10.27 -30.21
N GLU A 158 -5.26 11.21 -30.96
CA GLU A 158 -5.19 11.11 -32.39
C GLU A 158 -4.16 12.01 -32.98
N GLN A 159 -3.14 12.30 -32.29
CA GLN A 159 -2.05 13.02 -32.89
C GLN A 159 -1.59 12.26 -34.11
N PRO A 160 -2.11 12.59 -35.24
CA PRO A 160 -1.70 11.88 -36.44
C PRO A 160 -0.27 12.21 -36.78
#